data_db8f5987d92551ab4c8407674e774dce
#
_entry.id   db8f5987d92551ab4c8407674e774dce
#
_cell.length_a   1.000
_cell.length_b   1.000
_cell.length_c   1.000
_cell.angle_alpha   90.00
_cell.angle_beta   90.00
_cell.angle_gamma   90.00
#
_symmetry.space_group_name_H-M   'P 1'
#
loop_
_entity.id
_entity.type
_entity.pdbx_description
1 polymer ?
#
loop_
_entity_poly.entity_id
_entity_poly.type
_entity_poly.pdbx_seq_one_letter_code
_entity_poly.pdbx_strand_id
1 'polypeptide(L)'
;AGEKATRIYGENVWLPEETLAALKEYAVSIKGPMTTPVGGGIRSLNVALRQDLDLYQCVRPVRYFNGVPSPLKDPSKTDMVIFRENTEDIYAGIEWEAESENCKKVIDFLQNEMGVKKIRFPETSGIGIKPVSKQGTQRLVRAAIRYAIDNDKPSVTLVHKGNIMKFTEGGFRDWGYELAQKEFGAEPIDGGPWCKFKNPKTGKDIIVKDAIADAFLQQSRLRPAEYSVIATL
;
A
#
# COMPACT_ATOMS: atom_id res chain seq x y z
N ALA A 1 23.49 -2.91 -8.87
CA ALA A 1 22.92 -2.59 -7.56
C ALA A 1 23.09 -3.74 -6.58
N GLY A 2 22.92 -3.48 -5.29
CA GLY A 2 23.10 -4.44 -4.21
C GLY A 2 24.56 -4.58 -3.77
N GLU A 3 24.87 -5.60 -2.97
CA GLU A 3 26.21 -5.83 -2.41
C GLU A 3 27.34 -5.84 -3.48
N LYS A 4 27.08 -6.38 -4.67
CA LYS A 4 28.08 -6.34 -5.74
C LYS A 4 28.48 -4.94 -6.16
N ALA A 5 27.59 -3.95 -6.03
CA ALA A 5 27.91 -2.58 -6.38
C ALA A 5 28.94 -1.99 -5.41
N THR A 6 28.90 -2.33 -4.13
CA THR A 6 29.85 -1.80 -3.14
C THR A 6 31.30 -2.23 -3.45
N ARG A 7 31.49 -3.37 -4.08
CA ARG A 7 32.81 -3.87 -4.47
C ARG A 7 33.39 -3.15 -5.70
N ILE A 8 32.54 -2.57 -6.54
CA ILE A 8 32.92 -1.94 -7.80
C ILE A 8 32.98 -0.41 -7.67
N TYR A 9 31.99 0.17 -6.99
CA TYR A 9 31.79 1.62 -6.92
C TYR A 9 32.19 2.24 -5.55
N GLY A 10 32.55 1.42 -4.54
CA GLY A 10 32.91 1.83 -3.19
C GLY A 10 31.91 1.35 -2.13
N GLU A 11 32.41 1.21 -0.91
CA GLU A 11 31.69 0.52 0.21
C GLU A 11 30.26 1.02 0.51
N ASN A 12 29.97 2.29 0.23
CA ASN A 12 28.67 2.87 0.51
C ASN A 12 27.74 2.98 -0.72
N VAL A 13 28.19 2.52 -1.89
CA VAL A 13 27.41 2.63 -3.14
C VAL A 13 26.63 1.36 -3.40
N TRP A 14 25.45 1.25 -2.84
CA TRP A 14 24.53 0.13 -3.04
C TRP A 14 23.67 0.26 -4.28
N LEU A 15 23.35 1.50 -4.70
CA LEU A 15 22.59 1.82 -5.89
C LEU A 15 23.36 2.90 -6.68
N PRO A 16 24.12 2.52 -7.72
CA PRO A 16 24.85 3.46 -8.54
C PRO A 16 23.91 4.45 -9.25
N GLU A 17 24.31 5.71 -9.38
CA GLU A 17 23.53 6.75 -10.05
C GLU A 17 23.23 6.40 -11.52
N GLU A 18 24.17 5.79 -12.21
CA GLU A 18 23.96 5.33 -13.60
C GLU A 18 22.84 4.28 -13.70
N THR A 19 22.68 3.42 -12.68
CA THR A 19 21.58 2.45 -12.64
C THR A 19 20.24 3.18 -12.50
N LEU A 20 20.19 4.20 -11.65
CA LEU A 20 18.98 4.99 -11.45
C LEU A 20 18.63 5.82 -12.70
N ALA A 21 19.64 6.39 -13.36
CA ALA A 21 19.48 7.10 -14.63
C ALA A 21 18.92 6.20 -15.73
N ALA A 22 19.48 4.99 -15.89
CA ALA A 22 18.99 4.00 -16.85
C ALA A 22 17.54 3.58 -16.56
N LEU A 23 17.18 3.36 -15.28
CA LEU A 23 15.80 3.03 -14.89
C LEU A 23 14.81 4.13 -15.26
N LYS A 24 15.22 5.40 -15.15
CA LYS A 24 14.39 6.54 -15.57
C LYS A 24 14.26 6.66 -17.09
N GLU A 25 15.36 6.43 -17.81
CA GLU A 25 15.40 6.52 -19.27
C GLU A 25 14.53 5.44 -19.94
N TYR A 26 14.70 4.17 -19.54
CA TYR A 26 14.02 3.05 -20.20
C TYR A 26 12.61 2.77 -19.66
N ALA A 27 12.23 3.32 -18.52
CA ALA A 27 10.92 3.22 -17.86
C ALA A 27 10.44 1.78 -17.53
N VAL A 28 10.85 0.76 -18.31
CA VAL A 28 10.52 -0.65 -18.08
C VAL A 28 11.78 -1.41 -17.71
N SER A 29 11.76 -2.12 -16.58
CA SER A 29 12.94 -2.85 -16.09
C SER A 29 12.54 -4.13 -15.36
N ILE A 30 13.45 -5.09 -15.36
CA ILE A 30 13.32 -6.33 -14.58
C ILE A 30 14.37 -6.31 -13.48
N LYS A 31 13.92 -6.49 -12.25
CA LYS A 31 14.76 -6.55 -11.06
C LYS A 31 14.74 -7.96 -10.45
N GLY A 32 15.92 -8.52 -10.22
CA GLY A 32 16.06 -9.73 -9.42
C GLY A 32 15.81 -9.48 -7.91
N PRO A 33 15.82 -10.55 -7.09
CA PRO A 33 15.74 -10.40 -5.65
C PRO A 33 16.95 -9.63 -5.10
N MET A 34 16.72 -8.71 -4.18
CA MET A 34 17.75 -7.99 -3.45
C MET A 34 17.49 -8.12 -1.96
N THR A 35 18.51 -8.55 -1.23
CA THR A 35 18.46 -8.64 0.23
C THR A 35 18.85 -7.30 0.83
N THR A 36 18.08 -6.84 1.81
CA THR A 36 18.46 -5.70 2.67
C THR A 36 19.12 -6.28 3.92
N PRO A 37 20.36 -5.90 4.26
CA PRO A 37 20.97 -6.30 5.51
C PRO A 37 20.11 -5.91 6.71
N VAL A 38 19.97 -6.82 7.68
CA VAL A 38 19.23 -6.55 8.92
C VAL A 38 20.19 -5.89 9.91
N GLY A 39 19.79 -4.76 10.51
CA GLY A 39 20.52 -4.12 11.59
C GLY A 39 21.68 -3.20 11.20
N GLY A 40 21.79 -2.79 9.94
CA GLY A 40 22.93 -1.97 9.47
C GLY A 40 22.66 -0.50 9.17
N GLY A 41 21.50 0.04 9.49
CA GLY A 41 21.14 1.45 9.15
C GLY A 41 21.02 1.73 7.66
N ILE A 42 21.15 0.73 6.81
CA ILE A 42 21.04 0.86 5.35
C ILE A 42 19.57 0.81 4.97
N ARG A 43 19.09 1.88 4.31
CA ARG A 43 17.76 1.91 3.73
C ARG A 43 17.57 0.79 2.72
N SER A 44 16.44 0.09 2.78
CA SER A 44 16.10 -0.94 1.81
C SER A 44 16.21 -0.42 0.38
N LEU A 45 17.02 -1.07 -0.46
CA LEU A 45 17.15 -0.69 -1.88
C LEU A 45 15.82 -0.77 -2.63
N ASN A 46 14.94 -1.68 -2.23
CA ASN A 46 13.60 -1.76 -2.80
C ASN A 46 12.77 -0.51 -2.45
N VAL A 47 12.88 -0.02 -1.22
CA VAL A 47 12.19 1.22 -0.80
C VAL A 47 12.80 2.42 -1.50
N ALA A 48 14.14 2.50 -1.59
CA ALA A 48 14.81 3.57 -2.31
C ALA A 48 14.32 3.66 -3.77
N LEU A 49 14.34 2.55 -4.52
CA LEU A 49 13.85 2.52 -5.90
C LEU A 49 12.39 2.97 -6.03
N ARG A 50 11.52 2.55 -5.10
CA ARG A 50 10.10 2.94 -5.11
C ARG A 50 9.91 4.44 -4.93
N GLN A 51 10.67 5.04 -4.04
CA GLN A 51 10.59 6.47 -3.75
C GLN A 51 11.28 7.32 -4.81
N ASP A 52 12.50 6.97 -5.22
CA ASP A 52 13.30 7.72 -6.19
C ASP A 52 12.70 7.70 -7.61
N LEU A 53 11.93 6.66 -7.94
CA LEU A 53 11.23 6.52 -9.22
C LEU A 53 9.72 6.77 -9.11
N ASP A 54 9.21 7.18 -7.95
CA ASP A 54 7.77 7.35 -7.66
C ASP A 54 6.92 6.15 -8.11
N LEU A 55 7.38 4.94 -7.80
CA LEU A 55 6.64 3.71 -8.06
C LEU A 55 5.55 3.56 -6.99
N TYR A 56 4.52 4.40 -7.08
CA TYR A 56 3.51 4.60 -6.04
C TYR A 56 2.60 3.40 -5.77
N GLN A 57 2.61 2.39 -6.62
CA GLN A 57 1.79 1.20 -6.44
C GLN A 57 2.56 -0.10 -6.68
N CYS A 58 2.37 -1.08 -5.82
CA CYS A 58 2.68 -2.48 -6.09
C CYS A 58 1.44 -3.15 -6.68
N VAL A 59 1.53 -3.66 -7.89
CA VAL A 59 0.46 -4.44 -8.52
C VAL A 59 0.81 -5.91 -8.41
N ARG A 60 0.03 -6.67 -7.64
CA ARG A 60 0.32 -8.06 -7.31
C ARG A 60 -0.84 -8.98 -7.66
N PRO A 61 -0.81 -9.64 -8.83
CA PRO A 61 -1.76 -10.71 -9.14
C PRO A 61 -1.58 -11.88 -8.18
N VAL A 62 -2.68 -12.35 -7.61
CA VAL A 62 -2.74 -13.49 -6.70
C VAL A 62 -3.79 -14.46 -7.25
N ARG A 63 -3.33 -15.55 -7.83
CA ARG A 63 -4.20 -16.62 -8.35
C ARG A 63 -3.65 -17.99 -8.00
N TYR A 64 -4.53 -18.97 -7.95
CA TYR A 64 -4.14 -20.35 -7.76
C TYR A 64 -3.55 -20.93 -9.06
N PHE A 65 -2.52 -21.74 -8.90
CA PHE A 65 -1.93 -22.53 -9.98
C PHE A 65 -2.13 -24.01 -9.69
N ASN A 66 -2.65 -24.73 -10.67
CA ASN A 66 -2.90 -26.18 -10.53
C ASN A 66 -1.62 -26.93 -10.15
N GLY A 67 -1.75 -27.86 -9.20
CA GLY A 67 -0.63 -28.66 -8.70
C GLY A 67 0.15 -28.03 -7.53
N VAL A 68 -0.15 -26.79 -7.16
CA VAL A 68 0.46 -26.13 -5.99
C VAL A 68 -0.37 -26.47 -4.74
N PRO A 69 0.25 -26.95 -3.64
CA PRO A 69 -0.45 -27.18 -2.38
C PRO A 69 -1.10 -25.89 -1.86
N SER A 70 -2.32 -25.98 -1.35
CA SER A 70 -3.05 -24.84 -0.80
C SER A 70 -3.78 -25.24 0.47
N PRO A 71 -3.79 -24.39 1.51
CA PRO A 71 -4.59 -24.59 2.70
C PRO A 71 -6.07 -24.24 2.50
N LEU A 72 -6.44 -23.68 1.34
CA LEU A 72 -7.82 -23.28 1.04
C LEU A 72 -8.66 -24.50 0.65
N LYS A 73 -9.93 -24.48 1.05
CA LYS A 73 -10.90 -25.54 0.70
C LYS A 73 -11.14 -25.61 -0.82
N ASP A 74 -11.20 -24.45 -1.47
CA ASP A 74 -11.36 -24.33 -2.93
C ASP A 74 -10.46 -23.22 -3.45
N PRO A 75 -9.16 -23.54 -3.69
CA PRO A 75 -8.19 -22.54 -4.10
C PRO A 75 -8.41 -22.01 -5.52
N SER A 76 -9.14 -22.75 -6.37
CA SER A 76 -9.42 -22.34 -7.76
C SER A 76 -10.21 -21.03 -7.85
N LYS A 77 -10.94 -20.65 -6.79
CA LYS A 77 -11.67 -19.39 -6.69
C LYS A 77 -10.79 -18.17 -6.35
N THR A 78 -9.50 -18.37 -6.09
CA THR A 78 -8.59 -17.28 -5.81
C THR A 78 -8.08 -16.69 -7.14
N ASP A 79 -8.61 -15.52 -7.50
CA ASP A 79 -8.15 -14.70 -8.63
C ASP A 79 -8.36 -13.22 -8.30
N MET A 80 -7.39 -12.64 -7.60
CA MET A 80 -7.45 -11.23 -7.21
C MET A 80 -6.16 -10.50 -7.58
N VAL A 81 -6.24 -9.17 -7.74
CA VAL A 81 -5.09 -8.31 -7.97
C VAL A 81 -5.03 -7.26 -6.87
N ILE A 82 -3.90 -7.21 -6.17
CA ILE A 82 -3.68 -6.29 -5.05
C ILE A 82 -2.89 -5.08 -5.54
N PHE A 83 -3.47 -3.90 -5.40
CA PHE A 83 -2.85 -2.59 -5.54
C PHE A 83 -2.50 -2.10 -4.14
N ARG A 84 -1.21 -2.12 -3.79
CA ARG A 84 -0.72 -1.68 -2.48
C ARG A 84 0.03 -0.37 -2.59
N GLU A 85 -0.24 0.56 -1.67
CA GLU A 85 0.53 1.79 -1.50
C GLU A 85 2.01 1.49 -1.24
N ASN A 86 2.88 2.30 -1.80
CA ASN A 86 4.30 1.99 -1.86
C ASN A 86 5.21 3.15 -1.46
N THR A 87 4.70 4.38 -1.35
CA THR A 87 5.49 5.61 -1.15
C THR A 87 5.11 6.37 0.11
N GLU A 88 3.94 6.11 0.65
CA GLU A 88 3.44 6.67 1.90
C GLU A 88 3.29 5.57 2.97
N ASP A 89 2.50 5.83 4.00
CA ASP A 89 2.25 4.93 5.10
C ASP A 89 3.55 4.59 5.84
N ILE A 90 3.69 3.39 6.35
CA ILE A 90 4.90 2.92 7.03
C ILE A 90 6.14 2.92 6.11
N TYR A 91 5.94 2.87 4.79
CA TYR A 91 7.03 2.92 3.80
C TYR A 91 7.63 4.31 3.60
N ALA A 92 7.04 5.36 4.19
CA ALA A 92 7.68 6.66 4.28
C ALA A 92 8.98 6.61 5.09
N GLY A 93 9.08 5.64 6.02
CA GLY A 93 10.29 5.40 6.80
C GLY A 93 10.63 6.54 7.75
N ILE A 94 9.62 7.23 8.28
CA ILE A 94 9.79 8.35 9.22
C ILE A 94 9.72 7.77 10.63
N GLU A 95 10.89 7.58 11.25
CA GLU A 95 10.96 6.99 12.58
C GLU A 95 12.19 7.47 13.36
N TRP A 96 12.12 7.36 14.66
CA TRP A 96 13.20 7.66 15.60
C TRP A 96 13.37 6.51 16.57
N GLU A 97 14.62 6.13 16.76
CA GLU A 97 15.03 5.08 17.69
C GLU A 97 14.71 5.46 19.13
N ALA A 98 14.24 4.49 19.89
CA ALA A 98 14.00 4.64 21.33
C ALA A 98 15.26 5.18 22.05
N GLU A 99 15.05 5.99 23.07
CA GLU A 99 16.10 6.59 23.90
C GLU A 99 17.00 7.62 23.19
N SER A 100 16.90 7.78 21.86
CA SER A 100 17.64 8.80 21.12
C SER A 100 17.16 10.22 21.47
N GLU A 101 18.05 11.20 21.39
CA GLU A 101 17.73 12.61 21.67
C GLU A 101 16.63 13.16 20.75
N ASN A 102 16.60 12.74 19.48
CA ASN A 102 15.56 13.15 18.56
C ASN A 102 14.21 12.50 18.89
N CYS A 103 14.20 11.24 19.33
CA CYS A 103 12.96 10.58 19.78
C CYS A 103 12.39 11.28 21.01
N LYS A 104 13.21 11.62 21.99
CA LYS A 104 12.81 12.40 23.17
C LYS A 104 12.16 13.73 22.77
N LYS A 105 12.77 14.49 21.86
CA LYS A 105 12.19 15.76 21.35
C LYS A 105 10.83 15.56 20.70
N VAL A 106 10.65 14.50 19.91
CA VAL A 106 9.36 14.19 19.28
C VAL A 106 8.32 13.82 20.33
N ILE A 107 8.69 13.01 21.32
CA ILE A 107 7.80 12.62 22.41
C ILE A 107 7.40 13.84 23.24
N ASP A 108 8.34 14.70 23.60
CA ASP A 108 8.09 15.93 24.35
C ASP A 108 7.13 16.85 23.58
N PHE A 109 7.35 17.05 22.28
CA PHE A 109 6.45 17.82 21.43
C PHE A 109 5.04 17.24 21.43
N LEU A 110 4.91 15.92 21.19
CA LEU A 110 3.62 15.25 21.19
C LEU A 110 2.89 15.36 22.53
N GLN A 111 3.59 15.22 23.65
CA GLN A 111 2.98 15.27 24.98
C GLN A 111 2.68 16.70 25.44
N ASN A 112 3.61 17.63 25.28
CA ASN A 112 3.51 18.98 25.85
C ASN A 112 2.80 19.96 24.92
N GLU A 113 3.05 19.91 23.61
CA GLU A 113 2.43 20.84 22.66
C GLU A 113 1.13 20.26 22.05
N MET A 114 1.10 18.95 21.74
CA MET A 114 -0.06 18.31 21.15
C MET A 114 -1.00 17.62 22.14
N GLY A 115 -0.66 17.60 23.42
CA GLY A 115 -1.46 17.02 24.51
C GLY A 115 -1.67 15.51 24.43
N VAL A 116 -0.78 14.79 23.76
CA VAL A 116 -0.87 13.33 23.61
C VAL A 116 -0.53 12.64 24.94
N LYS A 117 -1.50 11.94 25.53
CA LYS A 117 -1.37 11.21 26.80
C LYS A 117 -1.26 9.69 26.63
N LYS A 118 -1.21 9.20 25.40
CA LYS A 118 -1.33 7.76 25.10
C LYS A 118 0.00 7.06 24.91
N ILE A 119 1.13 7.76 24.96
CA ILE A 119 2.46 7.14 24.94
C ILE A 119 2.70 6.57 26.33
N ARG A 120 2.57 5.26 26.46
CA ARG A 120 2.54 4.57 27.76
C ARG A 120 3.90 4.53 28.45
N PHE A 121 4.96 4.39 27.68
CA PHE A 121 6.34 4.28 28.14
C PHE A 121 7.24 5.24 27.37
N PRO A 122 7.15 6.56 27.60
CA PRO A 122 7.80 7.56 26.77
C PRO A 122 9.32 7.45 26.73
N GLU A 123 9.94 7.04 27.82
CA GLU A 123 11.40 6.95 27.93
C GLU A 123 12.02 5.82 27.09
N THR A 124 11.25 4.76 26.85
CA THR A 124 11.71 3.56 26.12
C THR A 124 10.96 3.29 24.84
N SER A 125 10.11 4.24 24.38
CA SER A 125 9.37 4.11 23.14
C SER A 125 10.15 4.67 21.97
N GLY A 126 10.21 3.91 20.86
CA GLY A 126 10.49 4.48 19.54
C GLY A 126 9.23 5.08 18.95
N ILE A 127 9.36 6.09 18.08
CA ILE A 127 8.25 6.77 17.43
C ILE A 127 8.36 6.64 15.91
N GLY A 128 7.26 6.22 15.26
CA GLY A 128 7.12 6.24 13.82
C GLY A 128 5.92 7.08 13.38
N ILE A 129 6.05 7.80 12.27
CA ILE A 129 4.98 8.60 11.67
C ILE A 129 4.47 7.89 10.43
N LYS A 130 3.13 7.76 10.36
CA LYS A 130 2.40 7.14 9.27
C LYS A 130 1.63 8.22 8.49
N PRO A 131 2.22 8.86 7.47
CA PRO A 131 1.51 9.81 6.63
C PRO A 131 0.64 9.06 5.61
N VAL A 132 -0.60 9.51 5.44
CA VAL A 132 -1.51 9.05 4.38
C VAL A 132 -2.17 10.29 3.79
N SER A 133 -1.98 10.51 2.50
CA SER A 133 -2.51 11.69 1.82
C SER A 133 -3.73 11.37 0.94
N LYS A 134 -4.55 12.39 0.70
CA LYS A 134 -5.65 12.31 -0.26
C LYS A 134 -5.13 12.06 -1.68
N GLN A 135 -4.03 12.72 -2.05
CA GLN A 135 -3.43 12.59 -3.39
C GLN A 135 -2.88 11.17 -3.62
N GLY A 136 -2.11 10.63 -2.67
CA GLY A 136 -1.58 9.26 -2.72
C GLY A 136 -2.70 8.23 -2.79
N THR A 137 -3.71 8.38 -1.93
CA THR A 137 -4.90 7.51 -1.95
C THR A 137 -5.61 7.55 -3.29
N GLN A 138 -5.90 8.73 -3.81
CA GLN A 138 -6.67 8.87 -5.05
C GLN A 138 -5.92 8.32 -6.26
N ARG A 139 -4.60 8.51 -6.37
CA ARG A 139 -3.83 7.92 -7.49
C ARG A 139 -3.82 6.39 -7.44
N LEU A 140 -3.71 5.79 -6.26
CA LEU A 140 -3.76 4.34 -6.08
C LEU A 140 -5.13 3.77 -6.43
N VAL A 141 -6.19 4.32 -5.84
CA VAL A 141 -7.57 3.85 -6.05
C VAL A 141 -8.00 4.06 -7.50
N ARG A 142 -7.63 5.18 -8.13
CA ARG A 142 -7.87 5.41 -9.57
C ARG A 142 -7.24 4.33 -10.44
N ALA A 143 -6.01 3.95 -10.16
CA ALA A 143 -5.35 2.89 -10.88
C ALA A 143 -6.05 1.53 -10.70
N ALA A 144 -6.47 1.21 -9.47
CA ALA A 144 -7.23 -0.01 -9.18
C ALA A 144 -8.58 -0.04 -9.91
N ILE A 145 -9.32 1.07 -9.93
CA ILE A 145 -10.61 1.17 -10.65
C ILE A 145 -10.39 1.05 -12.16
N ARG A 146 -9.40 1.73 -12.72
CA ARG A 146 -9.06 1.61 -14.16
C ARG A 146 -8.70 0.18 -14.53
N TYR A 147 -7.91 -0.49 -13.69
CA TYR A 147 -7.61 -1.91 -13.89
C TYR A 147 -8.87 -2.77 -13.89
N ALA A 148 -9.81 -2.52 -12.98
CA ALA A 148 -11.09 -3.23 -12.96
C ALA A 148 -11.90 -3.01 -14.24
N ILE A 149 -11.94 -1.78 -14.76
CA ILE A 149 -12.59 -1.44 -16.03
C ILE A 149 -11.92 -2.19 -17.19
N ASP A 150 -10.59 -2.11 -17.27
CA ASP A 150 -9.82 -2.64 -18.41
C ASP A 150 -9.85 -4.17 -18.47
N ASN A 151 -9.97 -4.83 -17.34
CA ASN A 151 -9.96 -6.29 -17.21
C ASN A 151 -11.34 -6.89 -16.86
N ASP A 152 -12.41 -6.10 -16.99
CA ASP A 152 -13.80 -6.51 -16.70
C ASP A 152 -13.96 -7.18 -15.33
N LYS A 153 -13.29 -6.63 -14.29
CA LYS A 153 -13.36 -7.15 -12.94
C LYS A 153 -14.59 -6.59 -12.21
N PRO A 154 -15.35 -7.42 -11.48
CA PRO A 154 -16.64 -7.01 -10.91
C PRO A 154 -16.55 -6.12 -9.67
N SER A 155 -15.40 -6.01 -9.01
CA SER A 155 -15.29 -5.22 -7.79
C SER A 155 -13.90 -4.65 -7.52
N VAL A 156 -13.88 -3.51 -6.81
CA VAL A 156 -12.69 -2.94 -6.15
C VAL A 156 -12.98 -2.86 -4.66
N THR A 157 -12.13 -3.47 -3.84
CA THR A 157 -12.27 -3.46 -2.38
C THR A 157 -11.18 -2.60 -1.75
N LEU A 158 -11.58 -1.55 -1.02
CA LEU A 158 -10.69 -0.71 -0.23
C LEU A 158 -10.43 -1.41 1.11
N VAL A 159 -9.20 -1.85 1.33
CA VAL A 159 -8.83 -2.54 2.58
C VAL A 159 -8.06 -1.59 3.49
N HIS A 160 -8.54 -1.42 4.72
CA HIS A 160 -8.07 -0.41 5.65
C HIS A 160 -8.26 -0.82 7.12
N LYS A 161 -7.69 -0.05 8.05
CA LYS A 161 -7.93 -0.14 9.50
C LYS A 161 -8.56 1.14 10.07
N GLY A 162 -9.49 1.73 9.34
CA GLY A 162 -10.13 3.02 9.65
C GLY A 162 -10.96 3.05 10.92
N ASN A 163 -11.32 1.90 11.50
CA ASN A 163 -11.95 1.84 12.81
C ASN A 163 -10.98 2.20 13.96
N ILE A 164 -9.68 2.09 13.75
CA ILE A 164 -8.61 2.45 14.70
C ILE A 164 -7.96 3.78 14.31
N MET A 165 -7.43 3.88 13.08
CA MET A 165 -6.74 5.05 12.56
C MET A 165 -7.68 5.86 11.67
N LYS A 166 -8.56 6.64 12.31
CA LYS A 166 -9.71 7.29 11.64
C LYS A 166 -9.33 8.33 10.59
N PHE A 167 -8.24 9.06 10.80
CA PHE A 167 -7.84 10.17 9.92
C PHE A 167 -6.82 9.79 8.84
N THR A 168 -6.19 8.65 8.96
CA THR A 168 -5.28 8.08 7.96
C THR A 168 -5.95 6.94 7.20
N GLU A 169 -6.14 5.80 7.82
CA GLU A 169 -6.80 4.63 7.23
C GLU A 169 -8.28 4.89 6.90
N GLY A 170 -9.01 5.59 7.79
CA GLY A 170 -10.38 6.03 7.53
C GLY A 170 -10.43 7.07 6.41
N GLY A 171 -9.45 7.99 6.38
CA GLY A 171 -9.28 8.92 5.27
C GLY A 171 -9.06 8.20 3.94
N PHE A 172 -8.21 7.19 3.89
CA PHE A 172 -8.00 6.34 2.71
C PHE A 172 -9.33 5.80 2.18
N ARG A 173 -10.15 5.19 3.03
CA ARG A 173 -11.48 4.69 2.66
C ARG A 173 -12.36 5.81 2.08
N ASP A 174 -12.49 6.91 2.79
CA ASP A 174 -13.42 7.99 2.44
C ASP A 174 -13.00 8.70 1.14
N TRP A 175 -11.71 8.97 0.96
CA TRP A 175 -11.17 9.53 -0.28
C TRP A 175 -11.26 8.57 -1.46
N GLY A 176 -11.19 7.26 -1.20
CA GLY A 176 -11.43 6.23 -2.22
C GLY A 176 -12.87 6.24 -2.73
N TYR A 177 -13.85 6.33 -1.84
CA TYR A 177 -15.26 6.48 -2.22
C TYR A 177 -15.54 7.82 -2.91
N GLU A 178 -14.99 8.91 -2.39
CA GLU A 178 -15.11 10.22 -3.01
C GLU A 178 -14.63 10.21 -4.47
N LEU A 179 -13.49 9.57 -4.71
CA LEU A 179 -12.93 9.40 -6.05
C LEU A 179 -13.87 8.59 -6.96
N ALA A 180 -14.37 7.44 -6.48
CA ALA A 180 -15.26 6.57 -7.23
C ALA A 180 -16.53 7.32 -7.67
N GLN A 181 -17.10 8.12 -6.76
CA GLN A 181 -18.29 8.94 -7.04
C GLN A 181 -17.98 10.07 -8.01
N LYS A 182 -16.92 10.85 -7.78
CA LYS A 182 -16.63 12.06 -8.56
C LYS A 182 -16.07 11.77 -9.96
N GLU A 183 -15.19 10.81 -10.09
CA GLU A 183 -14.49 10.54 -11.36
C GLU A 183 -15.13 9.43 -12.19
N PHE A 184 -15.80 8.47 -11.54
CA PHE A 184 -16.40 7.32 -12.23
C PHE A 184 -17.92 7.29 -12.16
N GLY A 185 -18.54 8.29 -11.54
CA GLY A 185 -19.99 8.39 -11.43
C GLY A 185 -20.63 7.29 -10.60
N ALA A 186 -19.88 6.75 -9.60
CA ALA A 186 -20.41 5.68 -8.78
C ALA A 186 -21.55 6.18 -7.86
N GLU A 187 -22.64 5.42 -7.84
CA GLU A 187 -23.83 5.72 -7.02
C GLU A 187 -23.86 4.83 -5.78
N PRO A 188 -24.24 5.36 -4.60
CA PRO A 188 -24.38 4.58 -3.38
C PRO A 188 -25.33 3.39 -3.54
N ILE A 189 -25.00 2.29 -2.90
CA ILE A 189 -25.85 1.09 -2.81
C ILE A 189 -26.43 1.06 -1.40
N ASP A 190 -27.72 0.85 -1.27
CA ASP A 190 -28.43 0.65 0.01
C ASP A 190 -28.11 1.72 1.08
N GLY A 191 -27.96 2.98 0.66
CA GLY A 191 -27.63 4.10 1.55
C GLY A 191 -26.14 4.31 1.82
N GLY A 192 -25.28 3.56 1.14
CA GLY A 192 -23.82 3.70 1.21
C GLY A 192 -23.18 2.98 2.41
N PRO A 193 -21.86 3.04 2.58
CA PRO A 193 -20.88 3.74 1.75
C PRO A 193 -20.53 2.99 0.46
N TRP A 194 -20.84 1.69 0.32
CA TRP A 194 -20.63 0.95 -0.91
C TRP A 194 -21.31 1.63 -2.08
N CYS A 195 -20.65 1.65 -3.21
CA CYS A 195 -21.19 2.27 -4.42
C CYS A 195 -20.89 1.43 -5.64
N LYS A 196 -21.59 1.71 -6.74
CA LYS A 196 -21.41 1.01 -8.02
C LYS A 196 -21.50 1.97 -9.19
N PHE A 197 -20.88 1.58 -10.30
CA PHE A 197 -21.01 2.25 -11.59
C PHE A 197 -20.95 1.23 -12.71
N LYS A 198 -21.37 1.65 -13.91
CA LYS A 198 -21.30 0.80 -15.11
C LYS A 198 -19.90 0.85 -15.71
N ASN A 199 -19.31 -0.32 -15.98
CA ASN A 199 -18.10 -0.40 -16.79
C ASN A 199 -18.39 0.20 -18.18
N PRO A 200 -17.68 1.28 -18.58
CA PRO A 200 -17.94 1.95 -19.84
C PRO A 200 -17.63 1.08 -21.06
N LYS A 201 -16.86 0.00 -20.90
CA LYS A 201 -16.50 -0.92 -21.98
C LYS A 201 -17.49 -2.07 -22.15
N THR A 202 -18.08 -2.56 -21.07
CA THR A 202 -18.89 -3.80 -21.08
C THR A 202 -20.32 -3.60 -20.62
N GLY A 203 -20.64 -2.46 -19.99
CA GLY A 203 -21.95 -2.18 -19.39
C GLY A 203 -22.25 -2.92 -18.10
N LYS A 204 -21.36 -3.80 -17.63
CA LYS A 204 -21.54 -4.53 -16.38
C LYS A 204 -21.30 -3.63 -15.17
N ASP A 205 -21.90 -3.99 -14.03
CA ASP A 205 -21.65 -3.28 -12.77
C ASP A 205 -20.26 -3.56 -12.23
N ILE A 206 -19.56 -2.51 -11.78
CA ILE A 206 -18.36 -2.58 -10.94
C ILE A 206 -18.75 -2.02 -9.58
N ILE A 207 -18.55 -2.83 -8.52
CA ILE A 207 -18.84 -2.44 -7.14
C ILE A 207 -17.56 -1.96 -6.46
N VAL A 208 -17.58 -0.75 -5.92
CA VAL A 208 -16.55 -0.27 -5.00
C VAL A 208 -17.05 -0.45 -3.58
N LYS A 209 -16.33 -1.23 -2.79
CA LYS A 209 -16.66 -1.59 -1.41
C LYS A 209 -15.45 -1.49 -0.51
N ASP A 210 -15.62 -1.62 0.79
CA ASP A 210 -14.53 -1.64 1.74
C ASP A 210 -14.56 -2.87 2.65
N ALA A 211 -13.42 -3.14 3.26
CA ALA A 211 -13.28 -4.15 4.31
C ALA A 211 -12.19 -3.73 5.30
N ILE A 212 -12.47 -3.97 6.58
CA ILE A 212 -11.45 -3.84 7.63
C ILE A 212 -10.40 -4.93 7.44
N ALA A 213 -9.12 -4.59 7.56
CA ALA A 213 -7.99 -5.44 7.20
C ALA A 213 -8.03 -6.85 7.81
N ASP A 214 -8.31 -6.97 9.11
CA ASP A 214 -8.42 -8.27 9.79
C ASP A 214 -9.59 -9.11 9.26
N ALA A 215 -10.74 -8.49 9.00
CA ALA A 215 -11.88 -9.16 8.36
C ALA A 215 -11.54 -9.58 6.93
N PHE A 216 -10.87 -8.72 6.15
CA PHE A 216 -10.42 -9.06 4.80
C PHE A 216 -9.45 -10.26 4.80
N LEU A 217 -8.47 -10.29 5.71
CA LEU A 217 -7.53 -11.41 5.82
C LEU A 217 -8.23 -12.76 6.07
N GLN A 218 -9.32 -12.77 6.81
CA GLN A 218 -10.17 -13.96 6.99
C GLN A 218 -11.02 -14.24 5.76
N GLN A 219 -11.79 -13.26 5.31
CA GLN A 219 -12.80 -13.41 4.26
C GLN A 219 -12.20 -13.75 2.91
N SER A 220 -11.04 -13.19 2.56
CA SER A 220 -10.31 -13.52 1.32
C SER A 220 -9.92 -15.00 1.22
N ARG A 221 -9.87 -15.72 2.33
CA ARG A 221 -9.64 -17.17 2.38
C ARG A 221 -10.92 -17.99 2.40
N LEU A 222 -11.95 -17.50 3.08
CA LEU A 222 -13.23 -18.19 3.18
C LEU A 222 -14.10 -18.01 1.93
N ARG A 223 -14.04 -16.83 1.32
CA ARG A 223 -14.88 -16.40 0.20
C ARG A 223 -14.07 -15.65 -0.86
N PRO A 224 -13.00 -16.28 -1.39
CA PRO A 224 -12.09 -15.59 -2.33
C PRO A 224 -12.79 -15.04 -3.58
N ALA A 225 -13.85 -15.68 -4.06
CA ALA A 225 -14.61 -15.24 -5.23
C ALA A 225 -15.30 -13.86 -5.06
N GLU A 226 -15.46 -13.37 -3.83
CA GLU A 226 -16.04 -12.04 -3.58
C GLU A 226 -15.04 -10.90 -3.79
N TYR A 227 -13.77 -11.20 -4.00
CA TYR A 227 -12.68 -10.21 -4.09
C TYR A 227 -11.94 -10.33 -5.42
N SER A 228 -11.95 -9.26 -6.21
CA SER A 228 -11.27 -9.25 -7.52
C SER A 228 -10.14 -8.24 -7.60
N VAL A 229 -10.37 -6.97 -7.32
CA VAL A 229 -9.32 -5.96 -7.22
C VAL A 229 -9.31 -5.40 -5.81
N ILE A 230 -8.13 -5.30 -5.22
CA ILE A 230 -7.92 -4.81 -3.86
C ILE A 230 -7.07 -3.54 -3.94
N ALA A 231 -7.49 -2.48 -3.27
CA ALA A 231 -6.66 -1.30 -3.02
C ALA A 231 -6.41 -1.18 -1.52
N THR A 232 -5.14 -1.09 -1.11
CA THR A 232 -4.75 -1.09 0.30
C THR A 232 -3.51 -0.27 0.58
N LEU A 233 -3.38 0.18 1.81
CA LEU A 233 -2.17 0.77 2.36
C LEU A 233 -1.12 -0.28 2.68
#